data_2191a4caa45207286c3047d9e4fcd2e6
#
_entry.id   2191a4caa45207286c3047d9e4fcd2e6
#
_cell.length_a   1.000
_cell.length_b   1.000
_cell.length_c   1.000
_cell.angle_alpha   90.00
_cell.angle_beta   90.00
_cell.angle_gamma   90.00
#
_symmetry.space_group_name_H-M   'P 1'
#
loop_
_entity.id
_entity.type
_entity.pdbx_description
1 polymer ?
#
loop_
_entity_poly.entity_id
_entity_poly.type
_entity_poly.pdbx_seq_one_letter_code
_entity_poly.pdbx_strand_id
1 'polypeptide(L)'
;MVLEKYHIILNAKKELVNLEKKKEIIAQLTAFNQEGGNHETEVRALMKEWNNVGHVPFKEKDKVYKQYRSVIDELFNKMNLSASEKKLNNFKSSISNKEGNLYKEREKLVRAYENMKAEIKTYENNLGFLSSSSKKGNSLVNEMNRKVEKLRADLTLVQKKIEVIDESMKE
;
A
#
# COMPACT_ATOMS: atom_id res chain seq x y z
N MET A 1 6.31 -17.50 44.45
CA MET A 1 4.82 -17.51 44.28
C MET A 1 4.20 -16.11 44.24
N VAL A 2 4.44 -15.24 45.20
CA VAL A 2 3.85 -13.87 45.23
C VAL A 2 4.42 -13.00 44.13
N LEU A 3 5.73 -13.03 43.86
CA LEU A 3 6.41 -12.29 42.83
C LEU A 3 5.95 -12.70 41.42
N GLU A 4 5.74 -14.00 41.17
CA GLU A 4 5.24 -14.50 39.90
C GLU A 4 3.82 -14.00 39.59
N LYS A 5 2.92 -14.04 40.56
CA LYS A 5 1.56 -13.49 40.42
C LYS A 5 1.58 -11.99 40.13
N TYR A 6 2.47 -11.26 40.81
CA TYR A 6 2.63 -9.82 40.57
C TYR A 6 3.11 -9.52 39.14
N HIS A 7 4.08 -10.26 38.63
CA HIS A 7 4.56 -10.11 37.26
C HIS A 7 3.48 -10.43 36.24
N ILE A 8 2.67 -11.46 36.44
CA ILE A 8 1.56 -11.81 35.53
C ILE A 8 0.54 -10.67 35.47
N ILE A 9 0.15 -10.11 36.63
CA ILE A 9 -0.78 -8.98 36.69
C ILE A 9 -0.20 -7.73 36.00
N LEU A 10 1.07 -7.44 36.23
CA LEU A 10 1.75 -6.30 35.62
C LEU A 10 1.82 -6.43 34.09
N ASN A 11 2.14 -7.62 33.59
CA ASN A 11 2.18 -7.90 32.15
C ASN A 11 0.78 -7.78 31.52
N ALA A 12 -0.24 -8.31 32.18
CA ALA A 12 -1.63 -8.16 31.71
C ALA A 12 -2.06 -6.68 31.61
N LYS A 13 -1.67 -5.85 32.58
CA LYS A 13 -1.93 -4.41 32.52
C LYS A 13 -1.18 -3.73 31.37
N LYS A 14 0.08 -4.08 31.13
CA LYS A 14 0.87 -3.57 29.99
C LYS A 14 0.24 -3.95 28.66
N GLU A 15 -0.22 -5.18 28.52
CA GLU A 15 -0.89 -5.66 27.30
C GLU A 15 -2.18 -4.87 27.03
N LEU A 16 -2.97 -4.56 28.05
CA LEU A 16 -4.18 -3.73 27.90
C LEU A 16 -3.85 -2.29 27.48
N VAL A 17 -2.80 -1.70 28.03
CA VAL A 17 -2.32 -0.37 27.60
C VAL A 17 -1.85 -0.41 26.15
N ASN A 18 -1.14 -1.45 25.77
CA ASN A 18 -0.70 -1.64 24.39
C ASN A 18 -1.89 -1.81 23.42
N LEU A 19 -2.92 -2.53 23.86
CA LEU A 19 -4.15 -2.69 23.09
C LEU A 19 -4.83 -1.34 22.83
N GLU A 20 -4.95 -0.49 23.83
CA GLU A 20 -5.53 0.85 23.70
C GLU A 20 -4.70 1.73 22.73
N LYS A 21 -3.37 1.69 22.83
CA LYS A 21 -2.48 2.39 21.89
C LYS A 21 -2.69 1.92 20.46
N LYS A 22 -2.79 0.63 20.23
CA LYS A 22 -3.05 0.07 18.89
C LYS A 22 -4.42 0.47 18.34
N LYS A 23 -5.45 0.46 19.17
CA LYS A 23 -6.79 0.95 18.78
C LYS A 23 -6.78 2.44 18.43
N GLU A 24 -6.04 3.24 19.17
CA GLU A 24 -5.88 4.67 18.88
C GLU A 24 -5.18 4.91 17.54
N ILE A 25 -4.13 4.17 17.23
CA ILE A 25 -3.46 4.22 15.93
C ILE A 25 -4.43 3.87 14.80
N ILE A 26 -5.23 2.83 14.96
CA ILE A 26 -6.26 2.45 13.97
C ILE A 26 -7.27 3.58 13.79
N ALA A 27 -7.71 4.22 14.88
CA ALA A 27 -8.66 5.33 14.83
C ALA A 27 -8.10 6.53 14.07
N GLN A 28 -6.83 6.89 14.29
CA GLN A 28 -6.14 7.97 13.57
C GLN A 28 -5.99 7.65 12.07
N LEU A 29 -5.60 6.43 11.75
CA LEU A 29 -5.49 5.96 10.35
C LEU A 29 -6.87 5.99 9.66
N THR A 30 -7.92 5.59 10.34
CA THR A 30 -9.29 5.63 9.83
C THR A 30 -9.73 7.07 9.56
N ALA A 31 -9.37 8.01 10.43
CA ALA A 31 -9.66 9.43 10.24
C ALA A 31 -8.96 9.97 8.98
N PHE A 32 -7.69 9.67 8.76
CA PHE A 32 -6.98 10.05 7.53
C PHE A 32 -7.62 9.43 6.28
N ASN A 33 -8.09 8.20 6.38
CA ASN A 33 -8.78 7.53 5.28
C ASN A 33 -10.11 8.22 4.91
N GLN A 34 -10.81 8.77 5.89
CA GLN A 34 -12.06 9.51 5.68
C GLN A 34 -11.84 10.92 5.14
N GLU A 35 -10.81 11.61 5.63
CA GLU A 35 -10.49 12.98 5.19
C GLU A 35 -10.07 13.04 3.73
N GLY A 36 -9.40 12.00 3.24
CA GLY A 36 -8.77 12.01 1.92
C GLY A 36 -7.54 12.90 1.86
N GLY A 37 -6.92 13.01 0.70
CA GLY A 37 -5.68 13.77 0.51
C GLY A 37 -4.41 12.94 0.72
N ASN A 38 -3.26 13.62 0.74
CA ASN A 38 -1.96 12.97 0.89
C ASN A 38 -1.45 13.09 2.32
N HIS A 39 -1.60 12.02 3.08
CA HIS A 39 -1.12 11.88 4.46
C HIS A 39 0.01 10.85 4.59
N GLU A 40 0.82 10.67 3.54
CA GLU A 40 1.85 9.62 3.51
C GLU A 40 2.82 9.69 4.68
N THR A 41 3.28 10.88 5.04
CA THR A 41 4.24 11.09 6.15
C THR A 41 3.62 10.69 7.49
N GLU A 42 2.40 11.12 7.75
CA GLU A 42 1.66 10.82 8.98
C GLU A 42 1.31 9.33 9.07
N VAL A 43 0.90 8.73 7.98
CA VAL A 43 0.60 7.29 7.91
C VAL A 43 1.86 6.46 8.18
N ARG A 44 2.99 6.81 7.60
CA ARG A 44 4.26 6.12 7.86
C ARG A 44 4.73 6.27 9.30
N ALA A 45 4.53 7.43 9.90
CA ALA A 45 4.83 7.66 11.32
C ALA A 45 3.97 6.77 12.23
N LEU A 46 2.67 6.65 11.95
CA LEU A 46 1.76 5.77 12.69
C LEU A 46 2.10 4.29 12.50
N MET A 47 2.54 3.87 11.32
CA MET A 47 3.04 2.52 11.08
C MET A 47 4.28 2.21 11.93
N LYS A 48 5.18 3.17 12.07
CA LYS A 48 6.37 3.03 12.93
C LYS A 48 5.98 2.93 14.41
N GLU A 49 5.04 3.76 14.86
CA GLU A 49 4.48 3.67 16.22
C GLU A 49 3.85 2.29 16.46
N TRP A 50 3.07 1.79 15.53
CA TRP A 50 2.48 0.45 15.62
C TRP A 50 3.52 -0.64 15.88
N ASN A 51 4.62 -0.60 15.14
CA ASN A 51 5.71 -1.56 15.31
C ASN A 51 6.42 -1.44 16.66
N ASN A 52 6.40 -0.26 17.27
CA ASN A 52 7.01 0.01 18.57
C ASN A 52 6.09 -0.35 19.75
N VAL A 53 4.81 -0.52 19.52
CA VAL A 53 3.87 -0.98 20.56
C VAL A 53 4.12 -2.45 20.84
N GLY A 54 4.21 -2.80 22.12
CA GLY A 54 4.46 -4.17 22.57
C GLY A 54 3.27 -5.12 22.41
N HIS A 55 3.36 -6.25 23.07
CA HIS A 55 2.34 -7.28 22.98
C HIS A 55 0.97 -6.82 23.50
N VAL A 56 -0.05 -7.33 22.86
CA VAL A 56 -1.47 -7.15 23.24
C VAL A 56 -2.04 -8.47 23.73
N PRO A 57 -3.19 -8.50 24.42
CA PRO A 57 -3.83 -9.75 24.84
C PRO A 57 -4.02 -10.69 23.64
N PHE A 58 -3.68 -11.94 23.80
CA PHE A 58 -3.68 -12.94 22.75
C PHE A 58 -5.02 -13.03 22.00
N LYS A 59 -6.13 -12.92 22.74
CA LYS A 59 -7.48 -12.97 22.17
C LYS A 59 -7.80 -11.82 21.21
N GLU A 60 -7.15 -10.67 21.41
CA GLU A 60 -7.38 -9.45 20.59
C GLU A 60 -6.38 -9.28 19.45
N LYS A 61 -5.27 -10.02 19.49
CA LYS A 61 -4.14 -9.86 18.56
C LYS A 61 -4.56 -9.90 17.09
N ASP A 62 -5.24 -10.95 16.69
CA ASP A 62 -5.61 -11.16 15.30
C ASP A 62 -6.66 -10.16 14.81
N LYS A 63 -7.64 -9.84 15.65
CA LYS A 63 -8.69 -8.87 15.34
C LYS A 63 -8.13 -7.47 15.11
N VAL A 64 -7.28 -7.02 16.01
CA VAL A 64 -6.64 -5.69 15.94
C VAL A 64 -5.71 -5.61 14.73
N TYR A 65 -4.95 -6.66 14.46
CA TYR A 65 -4.07 -6.73 13.30
C TYR A 65 -4.85 -6.67 11.98
N LYS A 66 -5.95 -7.40 11.86
CA LYS A 66 -6.81 -7.36 10.67
C LYS A 66 -7.40 -5.97 10.43
N GLN A 67 -7.87 -5.30 11.47
CA GLN A 67 -8.40 -3.93 11.37
C GLN A 67 -7.32 -2.95 10.89
N TYR A 68 -6.15 -2.99 11.51
CA TYR A 68 -4.99 -2.19 11.12
C TYR A 68 -4.62 -2.42 9.65
N ARG A 69 -4.52 -3.67 9.25
CA ARG A 69 -4.15 -4.05 7.90
C ARG A 69 -5.13 -3.55 6.86
N SER A 70 -6.42 -3.70 7.14
CA SER A 70 -7.48 -3.25 6.24
C SER A 70 -7.40 -1.73 5.98
N VAL A 71 -7.23 -0.94 7.03
CA VAL A 71 -7.13 0.52 6.91
C VAL A 71 -5.85 0.94 6.17
N ILE A 72 -4.72 0.29 6.46
CA ILE A 72 -3.45 0.56 5.77
C ILE A 72 -3.56 0.25 4.28
N ASP A 73 -4.13 -0.88 3.91
CA ASP A 73 -4.29 -1.27 2.50
C ASP A 73 -5.21 -0.27 1.75
N GLU A 74 -6.30 0.17 2.35
CA GLU A 74 -7.17 1.20 1.78
C GLU A 74 -6.44 2.54 1.59
N LEU A 75 -5.68 2.99 2.59
CA LEU A 75 -4.92 4.24 2.53
C LEU A 75 -3.87 4.22 1.42
N PHE A 76 -3.09 3.16 1.32
CA PHE A 76 -2.09 3.02 0.26
C PHE A 76 -2.72 2.95 -1.13
N ASN A 77 -3.85 2.27 -1.27
CA ASN A 77 -4.58 2.23 -2.53
C ASN A 77 -5.05 3.63 -2.96
N LYS A 78 -5.65 4.39 -2.07
CA LYS A 78 -6.07 5.78 -2.33
C LYS A 78 -4.89 6.70 -2.67
N MET A 79 -3.78 6.58 -1.97
CA MET A 79 -2.56 7.36 -2.25
C MET A 79 -1.99 7.04 -3.63
N ASN A 80 -1.97 5.77 -4.03
CA ASN A 80 -1.53 5.35 -5.36
C ASN A 80 -2.43 5.92 -6.46
N LEU A 81 -3.74 5.92 -6.28
CA LEU A 81 -4.69 6.51 -7.22
C LEU A 81 -4.48 8.01 -7.38
N SER A 82 -4.35 8.75 -6.27
CA SER A 82 -4.11 10.20 -6.28
C SER A 82 -2.78 10.56 -6.97
N ALA A 83 -1.72 9.82 -6.69
CA ALA A 83 -0.43 9.99 -7.34
C ALA A 83 -0.51 9.71 -8.83
N SER A 84 -1.26 8.69 -9.24
CA SER A 84 -1.47 8.34 -10.65
C SER A 84 -2.24 9.42 -11.40
N GLU A 85 -3.28 9.97 -10.81
CA GLU A 85 -4.04 11.09 -11.41
C GLU A 85 -3.18 12.32 -11.64
N LYS A 86 -2.35 12.68 -10.66
CA LYS A 86 -1.42 13.80 -10.78
C LYS A 86 -0.40 13.57 -11.90
N LYS A 87 0.17 12.38 -11.97
CA LYS A 87 1.11 12.00 -13.05
C LYS A 87 0.44 12.06 -14.42
N LEU A 88 -0.81 11.60 -14.53
CA LEU A 88 -1.56 11.64 -15.78
C LEU A 88 -1.84 13.08 -16.24
N ASN A 89 -2.25 13.95 -15.32
CA ASN A 89 -2.48 15.37 -15.63
C ASN A 89 -1.21 16.08 -16.08
N ASN A 90 -0.08 15.82 -15.41
CA ASN A 90 1.22 16.34 -15.82
C ASN A 90 1.63 15.85 -17.20
N PHE A 91 1.36 14.59 -17.50
CA PHE A 91 1.61 14.01 -18.82
C PHE A 91 0.76 14.65 -19.91
N LYS A 92 -0.54 14.85 -19.68
CA LYS A 92 -1.43 15.56 -20.62
C LYS A 92 -0.91 16.95 -20.94
N SER A 93 -0.48 17.69 -19.93
CA SER A 93 0.11 19.03 -20.11
C SER A 93 1.41 19.00 -20.91
N SER A 94 2.24 17.98 -20.72
CA SER A 94 3.51 17.85 -21.46
C SER A 94 3.33 17.49 -22.92
N ILE A 95 2.28 16.72 -23.25
CA ILE A 95 1.97 16.33 -24.65
C ILE A 95 1.44 17.51 -25.46
N SER A 96 0.58 18.34 -24.87
CA SER A 96 0.04 19.51 -25.56
C SER A 96 1.12 20.50 -26.01
N ASN A 97 2.31 20.44 -25.40
CA ASN A 97 3.46 21.29 -25.74
C ASN A 97 4.49 20.64 -26.68
N LYS A 98 4.31 19.36 -27.01
CA LYS A 98 5.25 18.59 -27.87
C LYS A 98 4.62 18.23 -29.21
N GLU A 99 4.76 19.13 -30.16
CA GLU A 99 4.53 18.75 -31.56
C GLU A 99 5.72 17.91 -32.06
N GLY A 100 5.51 16.65 -32.36
CA GLY A 100 6.39 15.96 -33.24
C GLY A 100 6.94 14.58 -32.91
N ASN A 101 6.66 13.96 -31.75
CA ASN A 101 7.21 12.64 -31.50
C ASN A 101 6.28 11.71 -30.70
N LEU A 102 4.99 11.84 -30.91
CA LEU A 102 3.96 11.02 -30.24
C LEU A 102 4.14 9.53 -30.52
N TYR A 103 4.58 9.15 -31.72
CA TYR A 103 4.85 7.75 -32.05
C TYR A 103 5.97 7.14 -31.19
N LYS A 104 7.07 7.86 -30.99
CA LYS A 104 8.16 7.39 -30.12
C LYS A 104 7.76 7.31 -28.66
N GLU A 105 7.01 8.28 -28.17
CA GLU A 105 6.47 8.26 -26.81
C GLU A 105 5.51 7.07 -26.63
N ARG A 106 4.65 6.83 -27.62
CA ARG A 106 3.75 5.68 -27.60
C ARG A 106 4.52 4.35 -27.57
N GLU A 107 5.55 4.19 -28.39
CA GLU A 107 6.38 2.98 -28.38
C GLU A 107 7.04 2.73 -27.02
N LYS A 108 7.59 3.77 -26.40
CA LYS A 108 8.17 3.68 -25.05
C LYS A 108 7.14 3.23 -24.02
N LEU A 109 5.94 3.79 -24.09
CA LEU A 109 4.85 3.44 -23.17
C LEU A 109 4.36 2.02 -23.39
N VAL A 110 4.24 1.55 -24.62
CA VAL A 110 3.87 0.17 -24.93
C VAL A 110 4.91 -0.81 -24.41
N ARG A 111 6.20 -0.51 -24.58
CA ARG A 111 7.28 -1.33 -24.02
C ARG A 111 7.23 -1.35 -22.49
N ALA A 112 7.02 -0.20 -21.85
CA ALA A 112 6.86 -0.09 -20.40
C ALA A 112 5.65 -0.90 -19.92
N TYR A 113 4.53 -0.85 -20.64
CA TYR A 113 3.34 -1.63 -20.35
C TYR A 113 3.62 -3.14 -20.37
N GLU A 114 4.25 -3.64 -21.42
CA GLU A 114 4.58 -5.07 -21.54
C GLU A 114 5.57 -5.52 -20.44
N ASN A 115 6.58 -4.70 -20.14
CA ASN A 115 7.55 -4.98 -19.09
C ASN A 115 6.89 -5.02 -17.70
N MET A 116 6.01 -4.07 -17.38
CA MET A 116 5.28 -4.04 -16.12
C MET A 116 4.35 -5.23 -15.99
N LYS A 117 3.65 -5.59 -17.08
CA LYS A 117 2.78 -6.76 -17.11
C LYS A 117 3.52 -8.05 -16.83
N ALA A 118 4.72 -8.21 -17.41
CA ALA A 118 5.59 -9.36 -17.16
C ALA A 118 6.11 -9.36 -15.72
N GLU A 119 6.48 -8.22 -15.18
CA GLU A 119 6.94 -8.06 -13.79
C GLU A 119 5.84 -8.43 -12.79
N ILE A 120 4.62 -7.93 -13.00
CA ILE A 120 3.46 -8.30 -12.18
C ILE A 120 3.25 -9.82 -12.18
N LYS A 121 3.30 -10.45 -13.33
CA LYS A 121 3.15 -11.89 -13.45
C LYS A 121 4.23 -12.65 -12.67
N THR A 122 5.47 -12.18 -12.69
CA THR A 122 6.57 -12.74 -11.92
C THR A 122 6.31 -12.63 -10.42
N TYR A 123 5.87 -11.47 -9.93
CA TYR A 123 5.50 -11.29 -8.51
C TYR A 123 4.33 -12.17 -8.10
N GLU A 124 3.31 -12.29 -8.93
CA GLU A 124 2.15 -13.14 -8.66
C GLU A 124 2.53 -14.62 -8.58
N ASN A 125 3.42 -15.09 -9.45
CA ASN A 125 3.98 -16.44 -9.39
C ASN A 125 4.77 -16.67 -8.09
N ASN A 126 5.63 -15.72 -7.71
CA ASN A 126 6.39 -15.79 -6.47
C ASN A 126 5.49 -15.78 -5.23
N LEU A 127 4.42 -14.99 -5.24
CA LEU A 127 3.41 -14.99 -4.18
C LEU A 127 2.71 -16.35 -4.05
N GLY A 128 2.42 -17.02 -5.15
CA GLY A 128 1.87 -18.35 -5.16
C GLY A 128 2.77 -19.38 -4.43
N PHE A 129 4.07 -19.30 -4.64
CA PHE A 129 5.05 -20.14 -3.93
C PHE A 129 5.16 -19.79 -2.45
N LEU A 130 5.20 -18.52 -2.09
CA LEU A 130 5.35 -18.08 -0.70
C LEU A 130 4.13 -18.38 0.16
N SER A 131 2.92 -18.27 -0.40
CA SER A 131 1.67 -18.55 0.32
C SER A 131 1.50 -20.04 0.63
N SER A 132 2.10 -20.91 -0.16
CA SER A 132 2.03 -22.37 0.04
C SER A 132 3.09 -22.91 1.01
N SER A 133 4.19 -22.19 1.26
CA SER A 133 5.38 -22.75 1.90
C SER A 133 5.68 -22.24 3.31
N SER A 134 5.02 -21.22 3.86
CA SER A 134 5.45 -20.73 5.17
C SER A 134 4.40 -20.11 6.07
N LYS A 135 4.40 -20.58 7.30
CA LYS A 135 3.76 -19.94 8.45
C LYS A 135 4.46 -18.64 8.92
N LYS A 136 5.66 -18.35 8.41
CA LYS A 136 6.48 -17.17 8.76
C LYS A 136 6.44 -16.06 7.70
N GLY A 137 5.75 -16.26 6.58
CA GLY A 137 5.81 -15.39 5.41
C GLY A 137 4.82 -14.24 5.33
N ASN A 138 3.98 -14.01 6.35
CA ASN A 138 2.91 -13.02 6.26
C ASN A 138 3.41 -11.59 6.02
N SER A 139 4.52 -11.18 6.64
CA SER A 139 5.09 -9.85 6.45
C SER A 139 5.64 -9.66 5.02
N LEU A 140 6.38 -10.64 4.52
CA LEU A 140 6.95 -10.62 3.17
C LEU A 140 5.86 -10.69 2.11
N VAL A 141 4.88 -11.57 2.27
CA VAL A 141 3.70 -11.69 1.39
C VAL A 141 2.94 -10.37 1.34
N ASN A 142 2.76 -9.72 2.46
CA ASN A 142 2.09 -8.43 2.55
C ASN A 142 2.86 -7.32 1.83
N GLU A 143 4.18 -7.29 1.96
CA GLU A 143 5.04 -6.35 1.26
C GLU A 143 5.00 -6.57 -0.26
N MET A 144 5.05 -7.82 -0.69
CA MET A 144 4.95 -8.18 -2.11
C MET A 144 3.58 -7.84 -2.69
N ASN A 145 2.49 -8.06 -1.97
CA ASN A 145 1.16 -7.66 -2.39
C ASN A 145 1.06 -6.14 -2.61
N ARG A 146 1.66 -5.34 -1.73
CA ARG A 146 1.73 -3.88 -1.91
C ARG A 146 2.50 -3.48 -3.15
N LYS A 147 3.60 -4.16 -3.44
CA LYS A 147 4.38 -3.94 -4.68
C LYS A 147 3.55 -4.28 -5.92
N VAL A 148 2.83 -5.39 -5.89
CA VAL A 148 1.92 -5.78 -6.99
C VAL A 148 0.82 -4.75 -7.20
N GLU A 149 0.18 -4.27 -6.15
CA GLU A 149 -0.85 -3.23 -6.24
C GLU A 149 -0.31 -1.93 -6.82
N LYS A 150 0.89 -1.53 -6.40
CA LYS A 150 1.57 -0.35 -6.95
C LYS A 150 1.89 -0.53 -8.43
N LEU A 151 2.41 -1.68 -8.83
CA LEU A 151 2.70 -1.99 -10.23
C LEU A 151 1.43 -2.01 -11.08
N ARG A 152 0.33 -2.53 -10.56
CA ARG A 152 -0.98 -2.49 -11.25
C ARG A 152 -1.47 -1.05 -11.43
N ALA A 153 -1.31 -0.20 -10.42
CA ALA A 153 -1.64 1.22 -10.53
C ALA A 153 -0.78 1.91 -11.58
N ASP A 154 0.52 1.63 -11.60
CA ASP A 154 1.45 2.15 -12.61
C ASP A 154 1.12 1.63 -14.02
N LEU A 155 0.73 0.36 -14.14
CA LEU A 155 0.27 -0.25 -15.40
C LEU A 155 -0.96 0.47 -15.94
N THR A 156 -1.95 0.71 -15.10
CA THR A 156 -3.16 1.46 -15.45
C THR A 156 -2.82 2.88 -15.89
N LEU A 157 -1.88 3.53 -15.23
CA LEU A 157 -1.40 4.86 -15.60
C LEU A 157 -0.76 4.86 -16.98
N VAL A 158 0.10 3.90 -17.27
CA VAL A 158 0.73 3.76 -18.60
C VAL A 158 -0.33 3.53 -19.68
N GLN A 159 -1.31 2.68 -19.41
CA GLN A 159 -2.44 2.45 -20.32
C GLN A 159 -3.21 3.74 -20.60
N LYS A 160 -3.53 4.52 -19.59
CA LYS A 160 -4.22 5.82 -19.75
C LYS A 160 -3.37 6.82 -20.52
N LYS A 161 -2.06 6.82 -20.34
CA LYS A 161 -1.13 7.66 -21.14
C LYS A 161 -1.14 7.26 -22.62
N ILE A 162 -1.17 5.97 -22.92
CA ILE A 162 -1.27 5.49 -24.32
C ILE A 162 -2.60 5.95 -24.91
N GLU A 163 -3.70 5.83 -24.19
CA GLU A 163 -5.03 6.31 -24.65
C GLU A 163 -5.03 7.81 -24.94
N VAL A 164 -4.39 8.62 -24.09
CA VAL A 164 -4.24 10.07 -24.31
C VAL A 164 -3.47 10.36 -25.61
N ILE A 165 -2.38 9.63 -25.87
CA ILE A 165 -1.63 9.78 -27.12
C ILE A 165 -2.49 9.37 -28.32
N ASP A 166 -3.19 8.25 -28.23
CA ASP A 166 -4.05 7.77 -29.33
C ASP A 166 -5.18 8.74 -29.65
N GLU A 167 -5.74 9.41 -28.65
CA GLU A 167 -6.73 10.47 -28.85
C GLU A 167 -6.11 11.69 -29.53
N SER A 168 -4.93 12.12 -29.11
CA SER A 168 -4.22 13.25 -29.69
C SER A 168 -3.75 13.00 -31.14
N MET A 169 -3.60 11.73 -31.54
CA MET A 169 -3.24 11.36 -32.93
C MET A 169 -4.43 11.29 -33.88
N LYS A 170 -5.67 11.32 -33.32
CA LYS A 170 -6.91 11.33 -34.13
C LYS A 170 -7.34 12.75 -34.55
N GLU A 171 -6.85 13.77 -33.87
CA GLU A 171 -7.07 15.19 -34.19
C GLU A 171 -6.11 15.67 -35.29
#